data_e41aa26ffaad4291f76240c40363b8dd
#
_entry.id   e41aa26ffaad4291f76240c40363b8dd
#
_cell.length_a   1.000
_cell.length_b   1.000
_cell.length_c   1.000
_cell.angle_alpha   90.00
_cell.angle_beta   90.00
_cell.angle_gamma   90.00
#
_symmetry.space_group_name_H-M   'P 1'
#
loop_
_entity.id
_entity.type
_entity.pdbx_description
1 polymer ?
#
loop_
_entity_poly.entity_id
_entity_poly.type
_entity_poly.pdbx_seq_one_letter_code
_entity_poly.pdbx_strand_id
1 'polypeptide(L)'
;LDAGGKMPSSFDGYQKIKRGNLLMCLFDIDVTPRCVGLIECDGVTSPAYSQFIMSTRALASYYNYYYLMVDYTKELLHMAKNLRHSLTEDQFGLILSPQPPISEQQQIADYLDKKCAEIDKLISVKQQKIDKLNEYKKSLIYEYVTGKKEVG
;
A
#
# COMPACT_ATOMS: atom_id res chain seq x y z
N LEU A 1 -10.43 13.39 -6.06
CA LEU A 1 -9.07 13.63 -5.53
C LEU A 1 -9.13 14.31 -4.16
N ASP A 2 -9.85 13.72 -3.22
CA ASP A 2 -9.93 14.19 -1.81
C ASP A 2 -9.19 13.24 -0.87
N ALA A 3 -7.94 12.95 -1.18
CA ALA A 3 -7.10 12.08 -0.35
C ALA A 3 -6.37 12.83 0.78
N GLY A 4 -6.80 14.03 1.17
CA GLY A 4 -6.30 14.75 2.38
C GLY A 4 -4.80 15.08 2.39
N GLY A 5 -4.08 14.87 1.28
CA GLY A 5 -2.66 15.19 1.16
C GLY A 5 -2.43 16.66 0.82
N LYS A 6 -1.33 17.24 1.30
CA LYS A 6 -0.90 18.57 0.88
C LYS A 6 -0.53 18.54 -0.60
N MET A 7 -1.27 19.25 -1.44
CA MET A 7 -0.87 19.48 -2.82
C MET A 7 0.37 20.38 -2.84
N PRO A 8 1.40 20.06 -3.65
CA PRO A 8 2.56 20.93 -3.80
C PRO A 8 2.15 22.22 -4.51
N SER A 9 2.85 23.32 -4.21
CA SER A 9 2.65 24.61 -4.86
C SER A 9 3.14 24.63 -6.31
N SER A 10 4.06 23.73 -6.69
CA SER A 10 4.55 23.51 -8.05
C SER A 10 4.90 22.03 -8.22
N PHE A 11 4.78 21.54 -9.44
CA PHE A 11 5.24 20.20 -9.86
C PHE A 11 6.63 20.23 -10.53
N ASP A 12 7.34 21.36 -10.44
CA ASP A 12 8.71 21.46 -10.95
C ASP A 12 9.61 20.45 -10.24
N GLY A 13 10.37 19.69 -11.02
CA GLY A 13 11.23 18.62 -10.50
C GLY A 13 10.52 17.30 -10.19
N TYR A 14 9.17 17.21 -10.40
CA TYR A 14 8.47 15.95 -10.28
C TYR A 14 8.77 15.03 -11.47
N GLN A 15 8.87 13.72 -11.21
CA GLN A 15 9.08 12.72 -12.24
C GLN A 15 7.75 12.18 -12.79
N LYS A 16 7.73 11.90 -14.10
CA LYS A 16 6.58 11.23 -14.73
C LYS A 16 6.58 9.75 -14.39
N ILE A 17 5.42 9.25 -14.01
CA ILE A 17 5.19 7.82 -13.74
C ILE A 17 4.21 7.24 -14.74
N LYS A 18 4.39 5.96 -15.06
CA LYS A 18 3.57 5.24 -16.04
C LYS A 18 2.84 4.07 -15.42
N ARG A 19 1.59 3.93 -15.80
CA ARG A 19 0.75 2.79 -15.44
C ARG A 19 1.45 1.47 -15.74
N GLY A 20 1.33 0.50 -14.82
CA GLY A 20 1.88 -0.84 -14.96
C GLY A 20 3.32 -0.99 -14.46
N ASN A 21 3.98 0.10 -14.06
CA ASN A 21 5.27 0.05 -13.40
C ASN A 21 5.12 -0.05 -11.88
N LEU A 22 6.17 -0.46 -11.20
CA LEU A 22 6.25 -0.38 -9.74
C LEU A 22 6.79 0.97 -9.29
N LEU A 23 6.23 1.50 -8.22
CA LEU A 23 6.74 2.66 -7.50
C LEU A 23 7.22 2.21 -6.14
N MET A 24 8.43 2.60 -5.75
CA MET A 24 9.02 2.22 -4.48
C MET A 24 9.53 3.43 -3.72
N CYS A 25 9.34 3.38 -2.40
CA CYS A 25 9.97 4.26 -1.43
C CYS A 25 11.18 3.54 -0.86
N LEU A 26 12.39 3.95 -1.26
CA LEU A 26 13.64 3.34 -0.82
C LEU A 26 14.33 4.12 0.31
N PHE A 27 13.63 5.06 0.95
CA PHE A 27 14.12 5.86 2.08
C PHE A 27 13.15 5.75 3.26
N ASP A 28 13.69 5.92 4.47
CA ASP A 28 12.94 5.81 5.73
C ASP A 28 12.08 4.53 5.78
N ILE A 29 12.67 3.41 5.35
CA ILE A 29 11.99 2.11 5.16
C ILE A 29 11.40 1.59 6.47
N ASP A 30 12.01 1.92 7.60
CA ASP A 30 11.58 1.53 8.95
C ASP A 30 10.25 2.16 9.36
N VAL A 31 10.02 3.41 8.99
CA VAL A 31 8.83 4.18 9.38
C VAL A 31 7.80 4.32 8.25
N THR A 32 8.18 4.02 7.01
CA THR A 32 7.25 4.08 5.87
C THR A 32 6.23 2.95 5.97
N PRO A 33 4.92 3.24 6.06
CA PRO A 33 3.89 2.22 6.24
C PRO A 33 3.80 1.23 5.09
N ARG A 34 4.14 1.68 3.86
CA ARG A 34 4.12 0.88 2.66
C ARG A 34 5.17 1.39 1.67
N CYS A 35 6.18 0.57 1.42
CA CYS A 35 7.32 0.94 0.57
C CYS A 35 7.14 0.62 -0.92
N VAL A 36 6.09 -0.11 -1.32
CA VAL A 36 5.85 -0.52 -2.71
C VAL A 36 4.41 -0.28 -3.14
N GLY A 37 4.20 0.05 -4.39
CA GLY A 37 2.89 0.14 -5.02
C GLY A 37 2.93 -0.08 -6.52
N LEU A 38 1.85 -0.64 -7.07
CA LEU A 38 1.62 -0.71 -8.51
C LEU A 38 1.06 0.64 -8.97
N ILE A 39 1.62 1.20 -10.06
CA ILE A 39 1.12 2.45 -10.64
C ILE A 39 -0.12 2.12 -11.47
N GLU A 40 -1.28 2.61 -11.03
CA GLU A 40 -2.57 2.32 -11.65
C GLU A 40 -2.95 3.29 -12.78
N CYS A 41 -2.35 4.48 -12.79
CA CYS A 41 -2.57 5.50 -13.83
C CYS A 41 -1.31 6.32 -14.09
N ASP A 42 -1.19 6.86 -15.28
CA ASP A 42 -0.12 7.80 -15.62
C ASP A 42 -0.26 9.09 -14.80
N GLY A 43 0.87 9.65 -14.40
CA GLY A 43 0.86 10.85 -13.57
C GLY A 43 2.26 11.36 -13.27
N VAL A 44 2.38 12.09 -12.17
CA VAL A 44 3.65 12.59 -11.66
C VAL A 44 3.79 12.25 -10.17
N THR A 45 5.04 12.05 -9.73
CA THR A 45 5.34 11.82 -8.32
C THR A 45 6.61 12.57 -7.91
N SER A 46 6.81 12.70 -6.61
CA SER A 46 8.04 13.26 -6.05
C SER A 46 9.28 12.47 -6.51
N PRO A 47 10.41 13.14 -6.75
CA PRO A 47 11.67 12.48 -7.08
C PRO A 47 12.24 11.59 -5.96
N ALA A 48 11.64 11.65 -4.77
CA ALA A 48 12.00 10.78 -3.65
C ALA A 48 11.58 9.31 -3.84
N TYR A 49 10.67 9.02 -4.77
CA TYR A 49 10.25 7.66 -5.09
C TYR A 49 11.00 7.16 -6.33
N SER A 50 11.25 5.86 -6.39
CA SER A 50 11.88 5.21 -7.53
C SER A 50 10.85 4.43 -8.35
N GLN A 51 10.81 4.66 -9.66
CA GLN A 51 9.96 3.92 -10.58
C GLN A 51 10.75 2.80 -11.26
N PHE A 52 10.25 1.57 -11.17
CA PHE A 52 10.87 0.40 -11.78
C PHE A 52 10.03 -0.11 -12.94
N ILE A 53 10.66 -0.20 -14.11
CA ILE A 53 10.08 -0.75 -15.34
C ILE A 53 10.37 -2.26 -15.37
N MET A 54 9.33 -3.06 -15.55
CA MET A 54 9.50 -4.50 -15.59
C MET A 54 10.05 -4.98 -16.93
N SER A 55 10.95 -5.96 -16.86
CA SER A 55 11.41 -6.68 -18.05
C SER A 55 10.32 -7.60 -18.60
N THR A 56 10.52 -8.14 -19.81
CA THR A 56 9.59 -9.08 -20.43
C THR A 56 9.38 -10.40 -19.64
N ARG A 57 10.27 -10.68 -18.67
CA ARG A 57 10.21 -11.87 -17.80
C ARG A 57 9.66 -11.58 -16.42
N ALA A 58 9.24 -10.35 -16.15
CA ALA A 58 8.81 -9.90 -14.84
C ALA A 58 7.46 -9.20 -14.93
N LEU A 59 6.49 -9.63 -14.11
CA LEU A 59 5.16 -9.08 -14.03
C LEU A 59 5.07 -8.12 -12.83
N ALA A 60 4.70 -6.87 -13.07
CA ALA A 60 4.65 -5.85 -12.02
C ALA A 60 3.67 -6.20 -10.89
N SER A 61 2.51 -6.80 -11.20
CA SER A 61 1.53 -7.23 -10.20
C SER A 61 2.09 -8.32 -9.28
N TYR A 62 2.83 -9.29 -9.82
CA TYR A 62 3.51 -10.31 -9.02
C TYR A 62 4.56 -9.69 -8.10
N TYR A 63 5.44 -8.82 -8.63
CA TYR A 63 6.48 -8.19 -7.83
C TYR A 63 5.92 -7.17 -6.84
N ASN A 64 4.77 -6.56 -7.10
CA ASN A 64 4.06 -5.76 -6.11
C ASN A 64 3.72 -6.60 -4.87
N TYR A 65 3.19 -7.81 -5.05
CA TYR A 65 2.90 -8.71 -3.93
C TYR A 65 4.16 -9.22 -3.25
N TYR A 66 5.18 -9.58 -4.03
CA TYR A 66 6.45 -10.02 -3.47
C TYR A 66 7.09 -8.94 -2.58
N TYR A 67 7.19 -7.71 -3.07
CA TYR A 67 7.76 -6.62 -2.28
C TYR A 67 6.84 -6.12 -1.16
N LEU A 68 5.54 -6.31 -1.25
CA LEU A 68 4.63 -6.12 -0.10
C LEU A 68 4.96 -7.09 1.03
N MET A 69 5.21 -8.36 0.72
CA MET A 69 5.64 -9.35 1.71
C MET A 69 6.98 -8.97 2.34
N VAL A 70 7.96 -8.59 1.51
CA VAL A 70 9.28 -8.11 1.97
C VAL A 70 9.16 -6.85 2.84
N ASP A 71 8.22 -5.96 2.53
CA ASP A 71 7.95 -4.77 3.33
C ASP A 71 7.26 -5.10 4.67
N TYR A 72 6.33 -6.04 4.70
CA TYR A 72 5.69 -6.49 5.95
C TYR A 72 6.68 -7.10 6.93
N THR A 73 7.67 -7.82 6.43
CA THR A 73 8.75 -8.41 7.24
C THR A 73 9.91 -7.44 7.48
N LYS A 74 9.90 -6.27 6.82
CA LYS A 74 10.95 -5.25 6.85
C LYS A 74 12.34 -5.80 6.53
N GLU A 75 12.43 -6.81 5.67
CA GLU A 75 13.70 -7.47 5.29
C GLU A 75 14.70 -6.50 4.66
N LEU A 76 14.21 -5.45 3.94
CA LEU A 76 15.09 -4.43 3.35
C LEU A 76 15.90 -3.65 4.40
N LEU A 77 15.46 -3.58 5.66
CA LEU A 77 16.19 -2.89 6.73
C LEU A 77 17.55 -3.51 7.00
N HIS A 78 17.69 -4.83 6.85
CA HIS A 78 18.97 -5.51 7.06
C HIS A 78 20.05 -5.06 6.07
N MET A 79 19.63 -4.50 4.94
CA MET A 79 20.51 -3.99 3.88
C MET A 79 20.71 -2.48 3.96
N ALA A 80 19.78 -1.75 4.56
CA ALA A 80 19.78 -0.29 4.72
C ALA A 80 20.58 0.12 5.98
N LYS A 81 21.90 0.04 5.92
CA LYS A 81 22.81 0.27 7.07
C LYS A 81 23.10 1.74 7.40
N ASN A 82 22.45 2.68 6.74
CA ASN A 82 22.64 4.10 7.00
C ASN A 82 21.63 4.64 8.02
N LEU A 83 21.87 5.85 8.56
CA LEU A 83 21.03 6.48 9.58
C LEU A 83 19.57 6.73 9.15
N ARG A 84 19.30 6.77 7.86
CA ARG A 84 17.96 6.97 7.28
C ARG A 84 17.30 5.68 6.84
N HIS A 85 17.90 4.53 7.12
CA HIS A 85 17.40 3.23 6.66
C HIS A 85 16.97 3.26 5.19
N SER A 86 17.88 3.76 4.34
CA SER A 86 17.60 4.00 2.91
C SER A 86 18.50 3.13 2.04
N LEU A 87 18.00 2.76 0.87
CA LEU A 87 18.72 2.06 -0.19
C LEU A 87 18.81 2.96 -1.42
N THR A 88 19.95 2.91 -2.12
CA THR A 88 20.03 3.44 -3.48
C THR A 88 19.38 2.46 -4.46
N GLU A 89 19.02 2.93 -5.66
CA GLU A 89 18.49 2.06 -6.72
C GLU A 89 19.50 0.95 -7.09
N ASP A 90 20.80 1.28 -7.12
CA ASP A 90 21.87 0.31 -7.38
C ASP A 90 21.93 -0.78 -6.29
N GLN A 91 21.83 -0.39 -5.01
CA GLN A 91 21.81 -1.35 -3.91
C GLN A 91 20.56 -2.23 -3.97
N PHE A 92 19.41 -1.63 -4.28
CA PHE A 92 18.17 -2.38 -4.47
C PHE A 92 18.25 -3.33 -5.66
N GLY A 93 18.88 -2.91 -6.78
CA GLY A 93 19.08 -3.74 -7.97
C GLY A 93 19.97 -4.97 -7.76
N LEU A 94 20.79 -5.01 -6.69
CA LEU A 94 21.59 -6.18 -6.32
C LEU A 94 20.82 -7.22 -5.49
N ILE A 95 19.59 -6.91 -5.08
CA ILE A 95 18.78 -7.82 -4.27
C ILE A 95 18.22 -8.92 -5.16
N LEU A 96 18.56 -10.15 -4.81
CA LEU A 96 18.02 -11.31 -5.50
C LEU A 96 16.54 -11.51 -5.13
N SER A 97 15.70 -11.65 -6.13
CA SER A 97 14.28 -11.95 -5.98
C SER A 97 13.91 -13.20 -6.77
N PRO A 98 12.94 -14.02 -6.31
CA PRO A 98 12.48 -15.17 -7.05
C PRO A 98 11.86 -14.72 -8.40
N GLN A 99 12.19 -15.45 -9.46
CA GLN A 99 11.68 -15.21 -10.80
C GLN A 99 11.08 -16.49 -11.39
N PRO A 100 9.88 -16.89 -10.95
CA PRO A 100 9.20 -18.02 -11.57
C PRO A 100 8.82 -17.71 -13.03
N PRO A 101 8.42 -18.71 -13.82
CA PRO A 101 7.92 -18.47 -15.17
C PRO A 101 6.78 -17.43 -15.18
N ILE A 102 6.70 -16.64 -16.26
CA ILE A 102 5.72 -15.55 -16.36
C ILE A 102 4.27 -16.00 -16.18
N SER A 103 3.95 -17.24 -16.64
CA SER A 103 2.63 -17.83 -16.46
C SER A 103 2.31 -18.12 -14.99
N GLU A 104 3.31 -18.52 -14.21
CA GLU A 104 3.15 -18.75 -12.77
C GLU A 104 3.04 -17.41 -12.01
N GLN A 105 3.83 -16.40 -12.39
CA GLN A 105 3.70 -15.04 -11.85
C GLN A 105 2.27 -14.51 -12.03
N GLN A 106 1.69 -14.70 -13.22
CA GLN A 106 0.33 -14.29 -13.52
C GLN A 106 -0.69 -15.04 -12.65
N GLN A 107 -0.57 -16.37 -12.55
CA GLN A 107 -1.49 -17.17 -11.72
C GLN A 107 -1.45 -16.76 -10.25
N ILE A 108 -0.25 -16.48 -9.71
CA ILE A 108 -0.08 -16.02 -8.33
C ILE A 108 -0.74 -14.64 -8.15
N ALA A 109 -0.47 -13.70 -9.07
CA ALA A 109 -1.03 -12.35 -8.99
C ALA A 109 -2.56 -12.39 -9.05
N ASP A 110 -3.15 -13.08 -10.02
CA ASP A 110 -4.61 -13.21 -10.19
C ASP A 110 -5.28 -13.85 -8.96
N TYR A 111 -4.64 -14.87 -8.40
CA TYR A 111 -5.14 -15.52 -7.18
C TYR A 111 -5.13 -14.54 -5.99
N LEU A 112 -4.03 -13.79 -5.80
CA LEU A 112 -3.90 -12.84 -4.71
C LEU A 112 -4.84 -11.64 -4.89
N ASP A 113 -4.98 -11.12 -6.12
CA ASP A 113 -5.95 -10.05 -6.43
C ASP A 113 -7.36 -10.45 -6.00
N LYS A 114 -7.80 -11.65 -6.39
CA LYS A 114 -9.11 -12.17 -6.00
C LYS A 114 -9.25 -12.32 -4.49
N LYS A 115 -8.26 -12.91 -3.82
CA LYS A 115 -8.31 -13.17 -2.38
C LYS A 115 -8.26 -11.89 -1.56
N CYS A 116 -7.41 -10.95 -1.93
CA CYS A 116 -7.33 -9.65 -1.27
C CYS A 116 -8.66 -8.89 -1.42
N ALA A 117 -9.25 -8.85 -2.62
CA ALA A 117 -10.55 -8.22 -2.84
C ALA A 117 -11.68 -8.85 -2.02
N GLU A 118 -11.71 -10.20 -1.88
CA GLU A 118 -12.66 -10.91 -1.01
C GLU A 118 -12.49 -10.49 0.46
N ILE A 119 -11.23 -10.40 0.94
CA ILE A 119 -10.90 -9.99 2.31
C ILE A 119 -11.27 -8.52 2.55
N ASP A 120 -10.91 -7.62 1.64
CA ASP A 120 -11.20 -6.19 1.75
C ASP A 120 -12.71 -5.92 1.81
N LYS A 121 -13.49 -6.67 1.03
CA LYS A 121 -14.96 -6.63 1.10
C LYS A 121 -15.47 -7.05 2.49
N LEU A 122 -14.90 -8.10 3.08
CA LEU A 122 -15.28 -8.54 4.42
C LEU A 122 -14.89 -7.51 5.49
N ILE A 123 -13.70 -6.90 5.36
CA ILE A 123 -13.25 -5.82 6.24
C ILE A 123 -14.21 -4.64 6.17
N SER A 124 -14.60 -4.21 4.97
CA SER A 124 -15.56 -3.12 4.76
C SER A 124 -16.91 -3.39 5.43
N VAL A 125 -17.46 -4.60 5.26
CA VAL A 125 -18.74 -5.00 5.92
C VAL A 125 -18.61 -4.99 7.45
N LYS A 126 -17.47 -5.47 7.97
CA LYS A 126 -17.22 -5.45 9.43
C LYS A 126 -17.09 -4.02 9.96
N GLN A 127 -16.41 -3.15 9.23
CA GLN A 127 -16.28 -1.73 9.61
C GLN A 127 -17.65 -1.03 9.67
N GLN A 128 -18.48 -1.21 8.64
CA GLN A 128 -19.84 -0.68 8.64
C GLN A 128 -20.68 -1.17 9.85
N LYS A 129 -20.48 -2.44 10.24
CA LYS A 129 -21.15 -2.97 11.44
C LYS A 129 -20.66 -2.32 12.73
N ILE A 130 -19.34 -2.09 12.83
CA ILE A 130 -18.75 -1.38 13.97
C ILE A 130 -19.29 0.04 14.06
N ASP A 131 -19.39 0.74 12.94
CA ASP A 131 -19.89 2.12 12.89
C ASP A 131 -21.35 2.19 13.35
N LYS A 132 -22.21 1.29 12.86
CA LYS A 132 -23.61 1.17 13.32
C LYS A 132 -23.73 0.86 14.81
N LEU A 133 -22.88 -0.01 15.34
CA LEU A 133 -22.87 -0.31 16.78
C LEU A 133 -22.45 0.90 17.60
N ASN A 134 -21.50 1.69 17.12
CA ASN A 134 -21.10 2.94 17.76
C ASN A 134 -22.23 3.99 17.75
N GLU A 135 -22.95 4.12 16.64
CA GLU A 135 -24.14 4.98 16.54
C GLU A 135 -25.24 4.52 17.51
N TYR A 136 -25.52 3.23 17.55
CA TYR A 136 -26.51 2.66 18.47
C TYR A 136 -26.13 2.91 19.93
N LYS A 137 -24.84 2.72 20.28
CA LYS A 137 -24.34 3.02 21.63
C LYS A 137 -24.57 4.49 22.01
N LYS A 138 -24.29 5.42 21.08
CA LYS A 138 -24.54 6.86 21.30
C LYS A 138 -26.03 7.15 21.50
N SER A 139 -26.90 6.53 20.71
CA SER A 139 -28.36 6.67 20.83
C SER A 139 -28.87 6.17 22.18
N LEU A 140 -28.41 4.99 22.61
CA LEU A 140 -28.75 4.43 23.91
C LEU A 140 -28.38 5.38 25.06
N ILE A 141 -27.13 5.85 25.05
CA ILE A 141 -26.66 6.80 26.08
C ILE A 141 -27.55 8.04 26.10
N TYR A 142 -27.85 8.61 24.96
CA TYR A 142 -28.71 9.78 24.85
C TYR A 142 -30.12 9.52 25.37
N GLU A 143 -30.75 8.41 24.98
CA GLU A 143 -32.13 8.08 25.35
C GLU A 143 -32.30 7.89 26.86
N TYR A 144 -31.36 7.19 27.50
CA TYR A 144 -31.42 6.93 28.94
C TYR A 144 -31.01 8.13 29.80
N VAL A 145 -29.95 8.86 29.41
CA VAL A 145 -29.48 10.02 30.17
C VAL A 145 -30.45 11.20 30.08
N THR A 146 -31.20 11.32 28.98
CA THR A 146 -32.19 12.39 28.81
C THR A 146 -33.59 12.00 29.31
N GLY A 147 -33.78 10.81 29.88
CA GLY A 147 -35.06 10.34 30.37
C GLY A 147 -36.08 9.98 29.28
N LYS A 148 -35.63 9.83 28.02
CA LYS A 148 -36.52 9.37 26.92
C LYS A 148 -36.87 7.90 27.03
N LYS A 149 -36.02 7.13 27.70
CA LYS A 149 -36.27 5.73 28.10
C LYS A 149 -35.95 5.54 29.57
N GLU A 150 -36.78 4.76 30.26
CA GLU A 150 -36.55 4.36 31.64
C GLU A 150 -35.77 3.02 31.68
N VAL A 151 -34.97 2.87 32.74
CA VAL A 151 -34.34 1.59 33.05
C VAL A 151 -35.38 0.74 33.73
N GLY A 152 -35.92 -0.28 33.01
CA GLY A 152 -36.86 -1.23 33.54
C GLY A 152 -36.22 -2.32 34.35
#